data_71f2dc5878d39cc8ab8f49dce4a1be05
#
_entry.id   71f2dc5878d39cc8ab8f49dce4a1be05
#
_cell.length_a   1.000
_cell.length_b   1.000
_cell.length_c   1.000
_cell.angle_alpha   90.00
_cell.angle_beta   90.00
_cell.angle_gamma   90.00
#
_symmetry.space_group_name_H-M   'P 1'
#
loop_
_entity.id
_entity.type
_entity.pdbx_description
1 polymer ?
#
loop_
_entity_poly.entity_id
_entity_poly.type
_entity_poly.pdbx_seq_one_letter_code
_entity_poly.pdbx_strand_id
1 'polypeptide(L)'
;MSYRTYIVDNESGINNPIGICGKRLEANFHIVILQIAAAPNTERCINKAGMNLMSLMLEPLASSEAVLTDEEKEAGVVLVDIGGGTTDVAIYYDNVIRHTAVIPFGGNMVTADIREGCAILQKQAEDLKIKFGFAIGDIAPENKVVSIPGIAGREPKEISFKNLAYIIQSRMEEILDAVNYEIQNSGFAEKLTAGVVVTGGGAMLKNLPQLVRFKTAMDVRIGHPNVHLTGKGRDEISQPMYATSVGLILQGIEYLEETRTFTRIGVKNQEPVAEHQQPMHTPPPVKEEPAEVEHDELFHDGQRRTGKFLGDRLRGLWDKIIEATDEKLDDTPTK
;
A
#
# COMPACT_ATOMS: atom_id res chain seq x y z
N MET A 1 4.44 14.09 -10.15
CA MET A 1 3.24 14.05 -11.03
C MET A 1 3.55 13.13 -12.18
N SER A 2 3.27 11.87 -12.01
CA SER A 2 3.62 10.86 -13.01
C SER A 2 2.43 10.51 -13.88
N TYR A 3 2.75 10.33 -15.14
CA TYR A 3 2.02 9.57 -16.16
C TYR A 3 0.68 10.15 -16.59
N ARG A 4 0.80 10.85 -17.68
CA ARG A 4 -0.30 11.49 -18.40
C ARG A 4 -0.36 10.88 -19.77
N THR A 5 -1.52 10.48 -20.22
CA THR A 5 -1.76 10.34 -21.65
C THR A 5 -2.28 11.67 -22.16
N TYR A 6 -1.63 12.17 -23.20
CA TYR A 6 -2.04 13.40 -23.84
C TYR A 6 -2.76 13.10 -25.15
N ILE A 7 -3.71 13.98 -25.48
CA ILE A 7 -4.39 13.98 -26.76
C ILE A 7 -4.21 15.38 -27.36
N VAL A 8 -3.63 15.46 -28.55
CA VAL A 8 -3.45 16.72 -29.28
C VAL A 8 -4.29 16.64 -30.56
N ASP A 9 -5.26 17.55 -30.71
CA ASP A 9 -6.17 17.64 -31.86
C ASP A 9 -6.79 16.30 -32.29
N ASN A 10 -7.22 15.46 -31.30
CA ASN A 10 -7.79 14.11 -31.47
C ASN A 10 -6.74 12.98 -31.73
N GLU A 11 -5.47 13.26 -31.80
CA GLU A 11 -4.41 12.24 -31.83
C GLU A 11 -4.09 11.80 -30.39
N SER A 12 -4.36 10.54 -30.07
CA SER A 12 -4.19 9.95 -28.75
C SER A 12 -2.86 9.20 -28.62
N GLY A 13 -2.47 8.84 -27.36
CA GLY A 13 -1.27 8.05 -27.11
C GLY A 13 0.03 8.86 -27.07
N ILE A 14 -0.06 10.16 -26.92
CA ILE A 14 1.11 11.06 -26.85
C ILE A 14 1.64 11.04 -25.40
N ASN A 15 2.86 10.57 -25.21
CA ASN A 15 3.51 10.53 -23.90
C ASN A 15 4.14 11.88 -23.53
N ASN A 16 4.64 12.62 -24.52
CA ASN A 16 5.23 13.93 -24.32
C ASN A 16 4.75 14.92 -25.41
N PRO A 17 3.89 15.91 -25.06
CA PRO A 17 3.34 16.86 -26.03
C PRO A 17 4.28 18.04 -26.32
N ILE A 18 5.44 18.12 -25.66
CA ILE A 18 6.38 19.23 -25.85
C ILE A 18 6.91 19.25 -27.28
N GLY A 19 6.74 20.39 -27.97
CA GLY A 19 7.15 20.55 -29.37
C GLY A 19 6.12 20.09 -30.39
N ILE A 20 4.99 19.55 -30.01
CA ILE A 20 3.89 19.19 -30.91
C ILE A 20 3.00 20.43 -31.10
N CYS A 21 2.75 20.80 -32.35
CA CYS A 21 1.82 21.88 -32.68
C CYS A 21 0.37 21.36 -32.69
N GLY A 22 -0.53 22.08 -32.04
CA GLY A 22 -1.96 21.73 -32.00
C GLY A 22 -2.80 22.88 -31.46
N LYS A 23 -4.11 22.78 -31.60
CA LYS A 23 -5.08 23.77 -31.11
C LYS A 23 -5.72 23.33 -29.80
N ARG A 24 -5.78 22.02 -29.54
CA ARG A 24 -6.43 21.44 -28.35
C ARG A 24 -5.49 20.41 -27.71
N LEU A 25 -5.19 20.62 -26.45
CA LEU A 25 -4.46 19.67 -25.62
C LEU A 25 -5.38 19.13 -24.51
N GLU A 26 -5.55 17.82 -24.48
CA GLU A 26 -6.23 17.13 -23.39
C GLU A 26 -5.21 16.28 -22.62
N ALA A 27 -5.36 16.21 -21.30
CA ALA A 27 -4.50 15.41 -20.44
C ALA A 27 -5.37 14.66 -19.42
N ASN A 28 -5.15 13.36 -19.30
CA ASN A 28 -5.76 12.53 -18.27
C ASN A 28 -4.80 12.41 -17.08
N PHE A 29 -5.32 12.66 -15.89
CA PHE A 29 -4.54 12.64 -14.65
C PHE A 29 -5.06 11.54 -13.74
N HIS A 30 -4.15 10.77 -13.12
CA HIS A 30 -4.46 9.96 -11.96
C HIS A 30 -4.29 10.84 -10.71
N ILE A 31 -5.38 11.06 -9.97
CA ILE A 31 -5.40 11.93 -8.79
C ILE A 31 -5.49 11.04 -7.55
N VAL A 32 -4.51 11.17 -6.65
CA VAL A 32 -4.51 10.47 -5.37
C VAL A 32 -4.78 11.48 -4.26
N ILE A 33 -5.76 11.19 -3.42
CA ILE A 33 -6.15 12.01 -2.28
C ILE A 33 -5.54 11.42 -1.02
N LEU A 34 -4.78 12.23 -0.29
CA LEU A 34 -4.15 11.87 0.98
C LEU A 34 -4.89 12.51 2.16
N GLN A 35 -4.74 11.93 3.34
CA GLN A 35 -5.15 12.59 4.59
C GLN A 35 -4.33 13.87 4.78
N ILE A 36 -5.01 14.96 5.15
CA ILE A 36 -4.42 16.30 5.30
C ILE A 36 -3.18 16.28 6.22
N ALA A 37 -3.17 15.46 7.27
CA ALA A 37 -2.08 15.41 8.25
C ALA A 37 -0.85 14.63 7.80
N ALA A 38 -0.93 13.80 6.75
CA ALA A 38 0.15 12.90 6.35
C ALA A 38 1.39 13.66 5.87
N ALA A 39 1.24 14.54 4.89
CA ALA A 39 2.34 15.31 4.33
C ALA A 39 3.02 16.26 5.35
N PRO A 40 2.28 17.10 6.12
CA PRO A 40 2.89 17.95 7.16
C PRO A 40 3.58 17.17 8.28
N ASN A 41 3.10 15.98 8.64
CA ASN A 41 3.76 15.15 9.64
C ASN A 41 5.09 14.61 9.15
N THR A 42 5.14 14.14 7.90
CA THR A 42 6.39 13.69 7.27
C THR A 42 7.40 14.83 7.19
N GLU A 43 7.00 16.00 6.70
CA GLU A 43 7.84 17.21 6.65
C GLU A 43 8.37 17.58 8.02
N ARG A 44 7.53 17.59 9.05
CA ARG A 44 7.95 17.89 10.44
C ARG A 44 8.98 16.89 10.96
N CYS A 45 8.84 15.60 10.63
CA CYS A 45 9.82 14.58 11.01
C CYS A 45 11.18 14.83 10.35
N ILE A 46 11.19 15.15 9.06
CA ILE A 46 12.41 15.44 8.29
C ILE A 46 13.10 16.69 8.82
N ASN A 47 12.34 17.76 9.07
CA ASN A 47 12.87 19.01 9.63
C ASN A 47 13.44 18.81 11.05
N LYS A 48 12.78 17.97 11.88
CA LYS A 48 13.32 17.62 13.21
C LYS A 48 14.60 16.80 13.14
N ALA A 49 14.82 16.04 12.09
CA ALA A 49 16.06 15.32 11.84
C ALA A 49 17.17 16.24 11.26
N GLY A 50 16.92 17.55 11.11
CA GLY A 50 17.89 18.51 10.54
C GLY A 50 18.08 18.40 9.04
N MET A 51 17.13 17.79 8.34
CA MET A 51 17.14 17.61 6.89
C MET A 51 16.09 18.50 6.22
N ASN A 52 16.28 18.79 4.94
CA ASN A 52 15.32 19.53 4.12
C ASN A 52 14.50 18.57 3.27
N LEU A 53 13.18 18.75 3.26
CA LEU A 53 12.28 18.01 2.36
C LEU A 53 12.42 18.59 0.95
N MET A 54 12.80 17.76 -0.02
CA MET A 54 12.86 18.15 -1.43
C MET A 54 11.55 17.86 -2.16
N SER A 55 10.97 16.69 -1.94
CA SER A 55 9.74 16.26 -2.59
C SER A 55 9.05 15.18 -1.78
N LEU A 56 7.77 14.97 -2.04
CA LEU A 56 6.97 13.84 -1.52
C LEU A 56 6.55 12.95 -2.67
N MET A 57 6.67 11.66 -2.46
CA MET A 57 6.28 10.64 -3.43
C MET A 57 5.41 9.58 -2.76
N LEU A 58 4.49 8.98 -3.50
CA LEU A 58 3.72 7.84 -3.02
C LEU A 58 4.60 6.60 -2.96
N GLU A 59 4.46 5.82 -1.90
CA GLU A 59 5.22 4.58 -1.69
C GLU A 59 5.14 3.62 -2.87
N PRO A 60 3.96 3.27 -3.42
CA PRO A 60 3.87 2.36 -4.55
C PRO A 60 4.51 2.88 -5.84
N LEU A 61 4.61 4.20 -6.01
CA LEU A 61 5.35 4.78 -7.14
C LEU A 61 6.85 4.61 -6.96
N ALA A 62 7.37 4.87 -5.76
CA ALA A 62 8.78 4.68 -5.47
C ALA A 62 9.18 3.21 -5.65
N SER A 63 8.42 2.28 -5.06
CA SER A 63 8.69 0.85 -5.19
C SER A 63 8.64 0.37 -6.65
N SER A 64 7.72 0.92 -7.47
CA SER A 64 7.61 0.55 -8.87
C SER A 64 8.84 0.93 -9.69
N GLU A 65 9.43 2.10 -9.44
CA GLU A 65 10.65 2.53 -10.13
C GLU A 65 11.86 1.65 -9.81
N ALA A 66 11.86 1.04 -8.62
CA ALA A 66 12.96 0.16 -8.21
C ALA A 66 12.85 -1.27 -8.74
N VAL A 67 11.62 -1.78 -8.97
CA VAL A 67 11.40 -3.22 -9.18
C VAL A 67 10.69 -3.61 -10.47
N LEU A 68 10.00 -2.68 -11.14
CA LEU A 68 9.32 -2.94 -12.41
C LEU A 68 10.19 -2.55 -13.60
N THR A 69 10.09 -3.32 -14.68
CA THR A 69 10.69 -2.94 -15.97
C THR A 69 9.67 -2.18 -16.83
N ASP A 70 10.17 -1.46 -17.84
CA ASP A 70 9.30 -0.70 -18.74
C ASP A 70 8.41 -1.66 -19.56
N GLU A 71 8.92 -2.84 -19.93
CA GLU A 71 8.16 -3.87 -20.64
C GLU A 71 7.01 -4.40 -19.79
N GLU A 72 7.19 -4.56 -18.48
CA GLU A 72 6.12 -4.96 -17.58
C GLU A 72 5.07 -3.85 -17.41
N LYS A 73 5.50 -2.60 -17.29
CA LYS A 73 4.60 -1.44 -17.22
C LYS A 73 3.79 -1.28 -18.50
N GLU A 74 4.39 -1.56 -19.67
CA GLU A 74 3.71 -1.55 -20.97
C GLU A 74 2.71 -2.69 -21.10
N ALA A 75 3.14 -3.92 -20.82
CA ALA A 75 2.34 -5.14 -20.97
C ALA A 75 1.16 -5.24 -20.00
N GLY A 76 1.21 -4.51 -18.90
CA GLY A 76 0.23 -4.54 -17.82
C GLY A 76 0.66 -5.42 -16.65
N VAL A 77 0.90 -4.78 -15.50
CA VAL A 77 1.42 -5.41 -14.30
C VAL A 77 0.77 -4.86 -13.03
N VAL A 78 0.63 -5.72 -12.04
CA VAL A 78 0.29 -5.33 -10.67
C VAL A 78 1.54 -5.37 -9.81
N LEU A 79 1.89 -4.27 -9.19
CA LEU A 79 2.83 -4.23 -8.08
C LEU A 79 2.08 -4.39 -6.77
N VAL A 80 2.54 -5.29 -5.91
CA VAL A 80 2.04 -5.49 -4.55
C VAL A 80 3.21 -5.36 -3.59
N ASP A 81 3.27 -4.26 -2.87
CA ASP A 81 4.28 -4.01 -1.85
C ASP A 81 3.71 -4.35 -0.47
N ILE A 82 4.15 -5.47 0.10
CA ILE A 82 3.67 -5.95 1.40
C ILE A 82 4.63 -5.45 2.48
N GLY A 83 4.29 -4.31 3.06
CA GLY A 83 5.03 -3.69 4.15
C GLY A 83 4.71 -4.29 5.52
N GLY A 84 5.12 -3.59 6.58
CA GLY A 84 4.79 -3.96 7.96
C GLY A 84 3.36 -3.59 8.34
N GLY A 85 2.92 -2.37 8.04
CA GLY A 85 1.62 -1.83 8.41
C GLY A 85 0.58 -1.87 7.29
N THR A 86 1.02 -1.72 6.05
CA THR A 86 0.18 -1.62 4.86
C THR A 86 0.61 -2.62 3.80
N THR A 87 -0.28 -2.86 2.87
CA THR A 87 0.00 -3.47 1.57
C THR A 87 -0.44 -2.49 0.49
N ASP A 88 0.52 -2.03 -0.29
CA ASP A 88 0.31 -1.03 -1.32
C ASP A 88 0.21 -1.70 -2.68
N VAL A 89 -0.80 -1.31 -3.45
CA VAL A 89 -1.09 -1.84 -4.79
C VAL A 89 -0.97 -0.74 -5.81
N ALA A 90 -0.23 -1.00 -6.89
CA ALA A 90 -0.17 -0.15 -8.06
C ALA A 90 -0.36 -0.98 -9.34
N ILE A 91 -1.23 -0.53 -10.23
CA ILE A 91 -1.53 -1.19 -11.49
C ILE A 91 -1.05 -0.30 -12.63
N TYR A 92 -0.20 -0.85 -13.47
CA TYR A 92 0.30 -0.22 -14.69
C TYR A 92 -0.25 -0.92 -15.92
N TYR A 93 -0.52 -0.15 -16.94
CA TYR A 93 -0.84 -0.62 -18.27
C TYR A 93 -0.52 0.48 -19.29
N ASP A 94 0.17 0.12 -20.38
CA ASP A 94 0.58 1.07 -21.42
C ASP A 94 1.55 2.16 -20.87
N ASN A 95 2.46 1.76 -20.00
CA ASN A 95 3.39 2.64 -19.27
C ASN A 95 2.72 3.71 -18.38
N VAL A 96 1.42 3.58 -18.12
CA VAL A 96 0.64 4.53 -17.34
C VAL A 96 0.09 3.85 -16.09
N ILE A 97 0.21 4.53 -14.94
CA ILE A 97 -0.45 4.07 -13.73
C ILE A 97 -1.96 4.24 -13.88
N ARG A 98 -2.70 3.16 -13.69
CA ARG A 98 -4.14 3.09 -13.88
C ARG A 98 -4.91 3.03 -12.58
N HIS A 99 -4.33 2.41 -11.56
CA HIS A 99 -4.97 2.28 -10.25
C HIS A 99 -3.92 2.24 -9.15
N THR A 100 -4.25 2.82 -8.00
CA THR A 100 -3.48 2.71 -6.76
C THR A 100 -4.42 2.49 -5.59
N ALA A 101 -4.04 1.59 -4.69
CA ALA A 101 -4.77 1.35 -3.47
C ALA A 101 -3.82 1.10 -2.30
N VAL A 102 -4.27 1.39 -1.10
CA VAL A 102 -3.56 1.13 0.15
C VAL A 102 -4.46 0.27 1.03
N ILE A 103 -4.04 -0.97 1.26
CA ILE A 103 -4.71 -1.92 2.13
C ILE A 103 -4.11 -1.77 3.53
N PRO A 104 -4.89 -1.49 4.59
CA PRO A 104 -4.38 -1.18 5.92
C PRO A 104 -3.98 -2.44 6.70
N PHE A 105 -3.47 -3.46 6.01
CA PHE A 105 -2.98 -4.71 6.56
C PHE A 105 -1.62 -5.04 5.97
N GLY A 106 -0.73 -5.57 6.80
CA GLY A 106 0.61 -5.97 6.40
C GLY A 106 1.22 -6.98 7.39
N GLY A 107 2.53 -7.13 7.36
CA GLY A 107 3.27 -8.11 8.15
C GLY A 107 3.06 -8.01 9.66
N ASN A 108 2.69 -6.85 10.19
CA ASN A 108 2.41 -6.68 11.62
C ASN A 108 1.14 -7.40 12.07
N MET A 109 0.14 -7.52 11.18
CA MET A 109 -1.07 -8.29 11.47
C MET A 109 -0.73 -9.78 11.55
N VAL A 110 0.07 -10.29 10.62
CA VAL A 110 0.59 -11.68 10.68
C VAL A 110 1.30 -11.93 12.00
N THR A 111 2.13 -10.99 12.47
CA THR A 111 2.84 -11.12 13.76
C THR A 111 1.87 -11.13 14.94
N ALA A 112 0.82 -10.30 14.89
CA ALA A 112 -0.22 -10.27 15.91
C ALA A 112 -0.98 -11.61 15.99
N ASP A 113 -1.31 -12.20 14.86
CA ASP A 113 -1.99 -13.50 14.81
C ASP A 113 -1.10 -14.63 15.32
N ILE A 114 0.19 -14.63 14.98
CA ILE A 114 1.15 -15.58 15.53
C ILE A 114 1.27 -15.42 17.05
N ARG A 115 1.35 -14.17 17.54
CA ARG A 115 1.39 -13.88 18.98
C ARG A 115 0.18 -14.46 19.70
N GLU A 116 -1.00 -14.26 19.15
CA GLU A 116 -2.27 -14.73 19.73
C GLU A 116 -2.40 -16.25 19.61
N GLY A 117 -2.26 -16.80 18.42
CA GLY A 117 -2.43 -18.22 18.14
C GLY A 117 -1.39 -19.09 18.84
N CYS A 118 -0.16 -18.59 19.02
CA CYS A 118 0.89 -19.27 19.75
C CYS A 118 0.99 -18.86 21.23
N ALA A 119 0.25 -17.84 21.71
CA ALA A 119 0.32 -17.27 23.06
C ALA A 119 1.76 -16.99 23.52
N ILE A 120 2.50 -16.17 22.75
CA ILE A 120 3.90 -15.80 22.95
C ILE A 120 4.04 -14.26 22.93
N LEU A 121 5.27 -13.76 23.17
CA LEU A 121 5.54 -12.33 23.10
C LEU A 121 5.61 -11.85 21.63
N GLN A 122 5.27 -10.57 21.41
CA GLN A 122 5.30 -9.93 20.10
C GLN A 122 6.66 -10.09 19.39
N LYS A 123 7.76 -9.88 20.12
CA LYS A 123 9.12 -10.05 19.58
C LYS A 123 9.40 -11.50 19.17
N GLN A 124 8.95 -12.46 19.97
CA GLN A 124 9.12 -13.89 19.65
C GLN A 124 8.29 -14.27 18.41
N ALA A 125 7.07 -13.72 18.28
CA ALA A 125 6.22 -13.93 17.10
C ALA A 125 6.86 -13.36 15.83
N GLU A 126 7.44 -12.16 15.90
CA GLU A 126 8.18 -11.57 14.78
C GLU A 126 9.40 -12.39 14.38
N ASP A 127 10.20 -12.82 15.37
CA ASP A 127 11.35 -13.69 15.13
C ASP A 127 10.94 -15.02 14.48
N LEU A 128 9.81 -15.60 14.89
CA LEU A 128 9.27 -16.81 14.28
C LEU A 128 8.85 -16.59 12.84
N LYS A 129 8.11 -15.52 12.57
CA LYS A 129 7.69 -15.16 11.21
C LYS A 129 8.88 -15.02 10.28
N ILE A 130 9.89 -14.25 10.68
CA ILE A 130 11.07 -13.97 9.84
C ILE A 130 11.89 -15.24 9.59
N LYS A 131 12.16 -16.03 10.63
CA LYS A 131 13.07 -17.16 10.52
C LYS A 131 12.42 -18.41 9.94
N PHE A 132 11.14 -18.65 10.26
CA PHE A 132 10.47 -19.92 10.03
C PHE A 132 9.13 -19.78 9.30
N GLY A 133 8.76 -18.58 8.85
CA GLY A 133 7.49 -18.31 8.18
C GLY A 133 7.37 -19.01 6.82
N PHE A 134 6.26 -19.70 6.62
CA PHE A 134 5.80 -20.24 5.35
C PHE A 134 4.41 -19.67 5.06
N ALA A 135 4.18 -19.27 3.82
CA ALA A 135 2.88 -18.76 3.39
C ALA A 135 1.84 -19.87 3.09
N ILE A 136 2.26 -21.13 3.04
CA ILE A 136 1.41 -22.29 2.76
C ILE A 136 1.64 -23.37 3.81
N GLY A 137 0.60 -23.73 4.56
CA GLY A 137 0.66 -24.70 5.66
C GLY A 137 0.96 -26.11 5.20
N ASP A 138 0.43 -26.54 4.07
CA ASP A 138 0.60 -27.90 3.54
C ASP A 138 2.04 -28.19 3.07
N ILE A 139 2.80 -27.15 2.70
CA ILE A 139 4.20 -27.29 2.28
C ILE A 139 5.16 -27.22 3.49
N ALA A 140 4.69 -26.72 4.63
CA ALA A 140 5.53 -26.60 5.82
C ALA A 140 5.91 -27.99 6.38
N PRO A 141 7.13 -28.12 6.94
CA PRO A 141 7.59 -29.40 7.48
C PRO A 141 6.68 -29.90 8.63
N GLU A 142 6.15 -31.13 8.51
CA GLU A 142 5.19 -31.69 9.49
C GLU A 142 5.82 -32.00 10.84
N ASN A 143 7.03 -32.56 10.83
CA ASN A 143 7.68 -33.10 12.03
C ASN A 143 8.70 -32.15 12.64
N LYS A 144 8.63 -30.83 12.31
CA LYS A 144 9.52 -29.83 12.88
C LYS A 144 8.78 -28.95 13.87
N VAL A 145 9.41 -28.76 15.02
CA VAL A 145 8.97 -27.84 16.07
C VAL A 145 10.09 -26.85 16.36
N VAL A 146 9.72 -25.67 16.79
CA VAL A 146 10.63 -24.67 17.34
C VAL A 146 10.33 -24.47 18.81
N SER A 147 11.36 -24.52 19.64
CA SER A 147 11.23 -24.29 21.08
C SER A 147 11.46 -22.81 21.37
N ILE A 148 10.49 -22.17 22.01
CA ILE A 148 10.54 -20.76 22.43
C ILE A 148 10.76 -20.71 23.93
N PRO A 149 11.76 -19.96 24.42
CA PRO A 149 12.00 -19.80 25.86
C PRO A 149 10.79 -19.27 26.59
N GLY A 150 10.44 -19.91 27.68
CA GLY A 150 9.33 -19.47 28.54
C GLY A 150 9.62 -18.14 29.23
N ILE A 151 8.57 -17.40 29.56
CA ILE A 151 8.65 -16.09 30.25
C ILE A 151 8.94 -16.34 31.74
N ALA A 152 9.87 -15.60 32.31
CA ALA A 152 10.20 -15.63 33.75
C ALA A 152 10.52 -17.03 34.29
N GLY A 153 11.30 -17.83 33.54
CA GLY A 153 11.74 -19.17 33.97
C GLY A 153 10.71 -20.29 33.82
N ARG A 154 9.58 -20.01 33.14
CA ARG A 154 8.60 -21.06 32.79
C ARG A 154 9.18 -22.00 31.74
N GLU A 155 8.56 -23.17 31.62
CA GLU A 155 8.97 -24.17 30.64
C GLU A 155 8.90 -23.59 29.21
N PRO A 156 9.85 -24.02 28.35
CA PRO A 156 9.83 -23.65 26.93
C PRO A 156 8.54 -24.11 26.27
N LYS A 157 8.06 -23.33 25.30
CA LYS A 157 6.89 -23.68 24.50
C LYS A 157 7.32 -24.21 23.14
N GLU A 158 6.81 -25.36 22.75
CA GLU A 158 7.02 -25.94 21.43
C GLU A 158 5.93 -25.51 20.46
N ILE A 159 6.33 -25.01 19.30
CA ILE A 159 5.44 -24.55 18.23
C ILE A 159 5.75 -25.34 16.97
N SER A 160 4.74 -26.02 16.43
CA SER A 160 4.84 -26.74 15.17
C SER A 160 4.97 -25.75 13.99
N PHE A 161 5.89 -26.05 13.07
CA PHE A 161 6.05 -25.30 11.82
C PHE A 161 4.78 -25.29 11.00
N LYS A 162 4.04 -26.40 10.96
CA LYS A 162 2.79 -26.53 10.23
C LYS A 162 1.71 -25.62 10.81
N ASN A 163 1.54 -25.60 12.13
CA ASN A 163 0.57 -24.69 12.77
C ASN A 163 0.95 -23.23 12.58
N LEU A 164 2.23 -22.88 12.70
CA LEU A 164 2.72 -21.54 12.42
C LEU A 164 2.41 -21.12 10.99
N ALA A 165 2.63 -22.01 10.03
CA ALA A 165 2.36 -21.75 8.61
C ALA A 165 0.87 -21.56 8.33
N TYR A 166 -0.03 -22.33 8.94
CA TYR A 166 -1.48 -22.12 8.79
C TYR A 166 -1.96 -20.78 9.36
N ILE A 167 -1.41 -20.35 10.49
CA ILE A 167 -1.71 -19.01 11.04
C ILE A 167 -1.28 -17.92 10.04
N ILE A 168 -0.07 -18.04 9.50
CA ILE A 168 0.45 -17.09 8.50
C ILE A 168 -0.38 -17.14 7.23
N GLN A 169 -0.69 -18.32 6.71
CA GLN A 169 -1.49 -18.53 5.51
C GLN A 169 -2.84 -17.84 5.61
N SER A 170 -3.57 -18.06 6.69
CA SER A 170 -4.91 -17.48 6.88
C SER A 170 -4.89 -15.96 6.77
N ARG A 171 -3.92 -15.29 7.40
CA ARG A 171 -3.80 -13.84 7.28
C ARG A 171 -3.33 -13.39 5.91
N MET A 172 -2.40 -14.11 5.32
CA MET A 172 -1.94 -13.78 3.97
C MET A 172 -3.04 -13.93 2.92
N GLU A 173 -3.91 -14.94 3.07
CA GLU A 173 -5.07 -15.09 2.21
C GLU A 173 -6.03 -13.91 2.30
N GLU A 174 -6.32 -13.40 3.50
CA GLU A 174 -7.15 -12.19 3.67
C GLU A 174 -6.53 -10.96 3.00
N ILE A 175 -5.20 -10.76 3.15
CA ILE A 175 -4.49 -9.67 2.49
C ILE A 175 -4.59 -9.83 0.97
N LEU A 176 -4.38 -11.03 0.46
CA LEU A 176 -4.42 -11.31 -0.98
C LEU A 176 -5.83 -11.25 -1.56
N ASP A 177 -6.86 -11.56 -0.78
CA ASP A 177 -8.25 -11.36 -1.19
C ASP A 177 -8.56 -9.86 -1.36
N ALA A 178 -8.07 -9.01 -0.46
CA ALA A 178 -8.17 -7.57 -0.61
C ALA A 178 -7.38 -7.06 -1.84
N VAL A 179 -6.17 -7.59 -2.09
CA VAL A 179 -5.40 -7.28 -3.31
C VAL A 179 -6.18 -7.68 -4.56
N ASN A 180 -6.75 -8.89 -4.58
CA ASN A 180 -7.52 -9.36 -5.72
C ASN A 180 -8.78 -8.51 -5.96
N TYR A 181 -9.43 -8.07 -4.90
CA TYR A 181 -10.55 -7.12 -4.98
C TYR A 181 -10.12 -5.81 -5.67
N GLU A 182 -8.97 -5.23 -5.29
CA GLU A 182 -8.45 -4.01 -5.92
C GLU A 182 -8.09 -4.24 -7.39
N ILE A 183 -7.54 -5.40 -7.75
CA ILE A 183 -7.27 -5.77 -9.14
C ILE A 183 -8.56 -5.80 -9.96
N GLN A 184 -9.62 -6.45 -9.46
CA GLN A 184 -10.91 -6.52 -10.15
C GLN A 184 -11.57 -5.13 -10.24
N ASN A 185 -11.54 -4.36 -9.16
CA ASN A 185 -12.13 -3.03 -9.09
C ASN A 185 -11.44 -2.02 -10.01
N SER A 186 -10.17 -2.24 -10.35
CA SER A 186 -9.43 -1.39 -11.29
C SER A 186 -9.99 -1.38 -12.71
N GLY A 187 -10.72 -2.43 -13.11
CA GLY A 187 -11.21 -2.63 -14.48
C GLY A 187 -10.12 -3.02 -15.49
N PHE A 188 -8.89 -3.33 -15.03
CA PHE A 188 -7.75 -3.72 -15.86
C PHE A 188 -7.36 -5.19 -15.71
N ALA A 189 -8.06 -5.99 -14.91
CA ALA A 189 -7.69 -7.38 -14.60
C ALA A 189 -7.34 -8.22 -15.84
N GLU A 190 -8.10 -8.11 -16.92
CA GLU A 190 -7.87 -8.86 -18.17
C GLU A 190 -6.69 -8.34 -19.01
N LYS A 191 -6.13 -7.19 -18.67
CA LYS A 191 -5.04 -6.53 -19.40
C LYS A 191 -3.67 -6.71 -18.74
N LEU A 192 -3.60 -7.43 -17.63
CA LEU A 192 -2.39 -7.57 -16.82
C LEU A 192 -1.58 -8.79 -17.24
N THR A 193 -1.04 -8.75 -18.46
CA THR A 193 -0.35 -9.90 -19.07
C THR A 193 1.01 -10.19 -18.43
N ALA A 194 1.65 -9.20 -17.81
CA ALA A 194 2.89 -9.39 -17.05
C ALA A 194 2.63 -9.91 -15.61
N GLY A 195 1.35 -10.04 -15.21
CA GLY A 195 0.97 -10.64 -13.93
C GLY A 195 1.24 -9.77 -12.71
N VAL A 196 1.71 -10.38 -11.62
CA VAL A 196 1.90 -9.75 -10.32
C VAL A 196 3.37 -9.74 -9.92
N VAL A 197 3.86 -8.58 -9.52
CA VAL A 197 5.19 -8.42 -8.91
C VAL A 197 5.00 -8.13 -7.43
N VAL A 198 5.52 -9.00 -6.56
CA VAL A 198 5.42 -8.85 -5.10
C VAL A 198 6.74 -8.35 -4.56
N THR A 199 6.71 -7.30 -3.75
CA THR A 199 7.88 -6.70 -3.09
C THR A 199 7.60 -6.39 -1.62
N GLY A 200 8.50 -5.71 -0.94
CA GLY A 200 8.39 -5.42 0.49
C GLY A 200 8.86 -6.56 1.39
N GLY A 201 8.85 -6.31 2.69
CA GLY A 201 9.29 -7.30 3.69
C GLY A 201 8.45 -8.57 3.70
N GLY A 202 7.15 -8.46 3.39
CA GLY A 202 6.24 -9.60 3.29
C GLY A 202 6.58 -10.55 2.15
N ALA A 203 7.16 -10.05 1.06
CA ALA A 203 7.60 -10.87 -0.08
C ALA A 203 8.68 -11.91 0.29
N MET A 204 9.33 -11.74 1.42
CA MET A 204 10.36 -12.66 1.91
C MET A 204 9.78 -13.92 2.59
N LEU A 205 8.46 -14.00 2.79
CA LEU A 205 7.82 -15.23 3.28
C LEU A 205 8.02 -16.38 2.29
N LYS A 206 8.41 -17.54 2.82
CA LYS A 206 8.61 -18.72 1.99
C LYS A 206 7.31 -19.16 1.32
N ASN A 207 7.39 -19.48 0.04
CA ASN A 207 6.26 -19.93 -0.79
C ASN A 207 5.15 -18.87 -0.99
N LEU A 208 5.42 -17.59 -0.72
CA LEU A 208 4.44 -16.53 -0.98
C LEU A 208 4.06 -16.42 -2.47
N PRO A 209 5.01 -16.48 -3.45
CA PRO A 209 4.63 -16.41 -4.87
C PRO A 209 3.64 -17.49 -5.29
N GLN A 210 3.75 -18.70 -4.71
CA GLN A 210 2.82 -19.80 -4.99
C GLN A 210 1.42 -19.50 -4.44
N LEU A 211 1.34 -18.92 -3.23
CA LEU A 211 0.05 -18.51 -2.65
C LEU A 211 -0.59 -17.39 -3.47
N VAL A 212 0.19 -16.37 -3.87
CA VAL A 212 -0.29 -15.27 -4.71
C VAL A 212 -0.80 -15.79 -6.06
N ARG A 213 -0.05 -16.67 -6.72
CA ARG A 213 -0.48 -17.31 -7.98
C ARG A 213 -1.79 -18.08 -7.81
N PHE A 214 -1.93 -18.81 -6.71
CA PHE A 214 -3.15 -19.56 -6.42
C PHE A 214 -4.37 -18.62 -6.24
N LYS A 215 -4.19 -17.50 -5.54
CA LYS A 215 -5.27 -16.55 -5.24
C LYS A 215 -5.65 -15.66 -6.43
N THR A 216 -4.67 -15.25 -7.24
CA THR A 216 -4.88 -14.31 -8.35
C THR A 216 -5.06 -15.00 -9.72
N ALA A 217 -4.66 -16.26 -9.84
CA ALA A 217 -4.54 -17.00 -11.10
C ALA A 217 -3.61 -16.32 -12.14
N MET A 218 -2.72 -15.44 -11.70
CA MET A 218 -1.76 -14.72 -12.53
C MET A 218 -0.34 -15.24 -12.33
N ASP A 219 0.56 -14.97 -13.28
CA ASP A 219 1.99 -15.20 -13.08
C ASP A 219 2.55 -14.27 -12.01
N VAL A 220 3.50 -14.77 -11.21
CA VAL A 220 4.02 -14.05 -10.04
C VAL A 220 5.54 -14.12 -10.00
N ARG A 221 6.18 -12.98 -9.77
CA ARG A 221 7.60 -12.91 -9.42
C ARG A 221 7.83 -12.03 -8.19
N ILE A 222 8.97 -12.24 -7.53
CA ILE A 222 9.43 -11.32 -6.49
C ILE A 222 10.16 -10.14 -7.16
N GLY A 223 9.80 -8.93 -6.77
CA GLY A 223 10.44 -7.68 -7.17
C GLY A 223 11.67 -7.41 -6.31
N HIS A 224 12.84 -7.43 -6.93
CA HIS A 224 14.11 -7.07 -6.31
C HIS A 224 14.60 -5.74 -6.88
N PRO A 225 14.95 -4.75 -6.05
CA PRO A 225 15.47 -3.46 -6.51
C PRO A 225 16.94 -3.57 -6.94
N ASN A 226 17.24 -4.42 -7.92
CA ASN A 226 18.62 -4.78 -8.30
C ASN A 226 19.09 -4.22 -9.65
N VAL A 227 18.18 -3.74 -10.50
CA VAL A 227 18.49 -3.31 -11.87
C VAL A 227 19.45 -2.13 -11.89
N HIS A 228 19.26 -1.16 -11.00
CA HIS A 228 20.05 0.07 -10.93
C HIS A 228 21.18 0.03 -9.90
N LEU A 229 21.38 -1.10 -9.22
CA LEU A 229 22.36 -1.25 -8.16
C LEU A 229 23.65 -1.90 -8.67
N THR A 230 24.80 -1.27 -8.41
CA THR A 230 26.13 -1.79 -8.73
C THR A 230 27.07 -1.61 -7.53
N GLY A 231 28.14 -2.39 -7.46
CA GLY A 231 29.19 -2.23 -6.44
C GLY A 231 29.06 -3.15 -5.23
N LYS A 232 29.88 -2.88 -4.22
CA LYS A 232 29.92 -3.64 -2.97
C LYS A 232 28.69 -3.34 -2.11
N GLY A 233 28.12 -4.36 -1.46
CA GLY A 233 26.89 -4.22 -0.64
C GLY A 233 25.59 -4.33 -1.43
N ARG A 234 25.66 -4.55 -2.76
CA ARG A 234 24.48 -4.73 -3.60
C ARG A 234 23.53 -5.81 -3.06
N ASP A 235 24.06 -6.94 -2.62
CA ASP A 235 23.26 -8.08 -2.21
C ASP A 235 22.39 -7.78 -0.97
N GLU A 236 22.85 -6.91 -0.08
CA GLU A 236 22.08 -6.51 1.10
C GLU A 236 20.91 -5.61 0.73
N ILE A 237 21.15 -4.58 -0.11
CA ILE A 237 20.15 -3.58 -0.46
C ILE A 237 19.27 -4.00 -1.65
N SER A 238 19.57 -5.10 -2.33
CA SER A 238 18.72 -5.67 -3.39
C SER A 238 17.57 -6.51 -2.88
N GLN A 239 17.40 -6.63 -1.56
CA GLN A 239 16.28 -7.37 -0.99
C GLN A 239 14.97 -6.60 -1.18
N PRO A 240 13.83 -7.29 -1.35
CA PRO A 240 12.53 -6.68 -1.60
C PRO A 240 12.13 -5.62 -0.56
N MET A 241 12.54 -5.79 0.70
CA MET A 241 12.24 -4.84 1.78
C MET A 241 12.84 -3.43 1.58
N TYR A 242 13.77 -3.27 0.66
CA TYR A 242 14.39 -1.97 0.34
C TYR A 242 13.85 -1.33 -0.94
N ALA A 243 12.82 -1.91 -1.56
CA ALA A 243 12.26 -1.44 -2.83
C ALA A 243 11.92 0.06 -2.79
N THR A 244 11.13 0.48 -1.81
CA THR A 244 10.74 1.89 -1.62
C THR A 244 11.95 2.81 -1.43
N SER A 245 12.90 2.40 -0.59
CA SER A 245 14.09 3.22 -0.31
C SER A 245 14.96 3.41 -1.54
N VAL A 246 15.16 2.37 -2.32
CA VAL A 246 15.91 2.43 -3.58
C VAL A 246 15.17 3.29 -4.60
N GLY A 247 13.85 3.13 -4.72
CA GLY A 247 13.03 3.92 -5.64
C GLY A 247 13.04 5.42 -5.31
N LEU A 248 13.00 5.78 -4.03
CA LEU A 248 13.12 7.18 -3.60
C LEU A 248 14.48 7.78 -4.00
N ILE A 249 15.56 7.01 -3.91
CA ILE A 249 16.89 7.47 -4.33
C ILE A 249 16.94 7.66 -5.84
N LEU A 250 16.40 6.72 -6.62
CA LEU A 250 16.35 6.81 -8.09
C LEU A 250 15.60 8.06 -8.53
N GLN A 251 14.45 8.32 -7.97
CA GLN A 251 13.66 9.51 -8.26
C GLN A 251 14.37 10.81 -7.81
N GLY A 252 15.09 10.77 -6.69
CA GLY A 252 15.90 11.90 -6.25
C GLY A 252 17.02 12.23 -7.24
N ILE A 253 17.66 11.21 -7.82
CA ILE A 253 18.69 11.39 -8.85
C ILE A 253 18.08 11.99 -10.12
N GLU A 254 16.96 11.44 -10.60
CA GLU A 254 16.23 11.95 -11.77
C GLU A 254 15.84 13.42 -11.59
N TYR A 255 15.27 13.77 -10.46
CA TYR A 255 14.92 15.16 -10.12
C TYR A 255 16.13 16.10 -10.16
N LEU A 256 17.29 15.67 -9.64
CA LEU A 256 18.51 16.46 -9.68
C LEU A 256 19.06 16.63 -11.11
N GLU A 257 18.96 15.62 -11.94
CA GLU A 257 19.38 15.66 -13.35
C GLU A 257 18.48 16.59 -14.17
N GLU A 258 17.18 16.50 -14.00
CA GLU A 258 16.23 17.42 -14.63
C GLU A 258 16.48 18.86 -14.23
N THR A 259 16.63 19.13 -12.93
CA THR A 259 16.90 20.48 -12.40
C THR A 259 18.21 21.06 -12.95
N ARG A 260 19.26 20.25 -13.06
CA ARG A 260 20.53 20.65 -13.67
C ARG A 260 20.38 20.95 -15.16
N THR A 261 19.58 20.19 -15.87
CA THR A 261 19.31 20.39 -17.30
C THR A 261 18.57 21.71 -17.54
N PHE A 262 17.54 22.02 -16.75
CA PHE A 262 16.82 23.30 -16.81
C PHE A 262 17.73 24.50 -16.51
N THR A 263 18.63 24.38 -15.54
CA THR A 263 19.61 25.44 -15.22
C THR A 263 20.59 25.65 -16.37
N ARG A 264 21.02 24.61 -17.07
CA ARG A 264 21.89 24.71 -18.25
C ARG A 264 21.24 25.38 -19.46
N ILE A 265 19.92 25.19 -19.64
CA ILE A 265 19.16 25.80 -20.74
C ILE A 265 18.80 27.27 -20.45
N GLY A 266 19.17 27.78 -19.29
CA GLY A 266 18.96 29.20 -18.93
C GLY A 266 17.51 29.53 -18.53
N VAL A 267 16.70 28.55 -18.31
CA VAL A 267 15.40 28.73 -17.64
C VAL A 267 15.69 28.94 -16.16
N LYS A 268 15.75 30.22 -15.73
CA LYS A 268 15.75 30.54 -14.30
C LYS A 268 14.53 29.82 -13.70
N ASN A 269 14.78 28.90 -12.77
CA ASN A 269 13.72 28.44 -11.90
C ASN A 269 13.04 29.67 -11.31
N GLN A 270 11.82 29.94 -11.70
CA GLN A 270 10.96 30.77 -10.87
C GLN A 270 10.86 30.00 -9.58
N GLU A 271 11.40 30.56 -8.50
CA GLU A 271 11.10 30.09 -7.16
C GLU A 271 9.59 29.80 -7.14
N PRO A 272 9.14 28.66 -6.54
CA PRO A 272 7.73 28.39 -6.45
C PRO A 272 7.11 29.66 -5.87
N VAL A 273 6.28 30.31 -6.69
CA VAL A 273 5.55 31.50 -6.28
C VAL A 273 4.84 31.04 -5.03
N ALA A 274 5.25 31.57 -3.88
CA ALA A 274 4.57 31.35 -2.62
C ALA A 274 3.11 31.64 -2.97
N GLU A 275 2.27 30.61 -2.97
CA GLU A 275 0.84 30.76 -3.17
C GLU A 275 0.44 31.87 -2.20
N HIS A 276 0.13 33.02 -2.77
CA HIS A 276 -0.54 34.05 -2.01
C HIS A 276 -1.80 33.36 -1.50
N GLN A 277 -1.75 33.00 -0.23
CA GLN A 277 -2.96 32.64 0.52
C GLN A 277 -3.91 33.81 0.27
N GLN A 278 -4.84 33.62 -0.66
CA GLN A 278 -6.00 34.49 -0.74
C GLN A 278 -6.58 34.52 0.66
N PRO A 279 -6.79 35.70 1.25
CA PRO A 279 -7.37 35.77 2.57
C PRO A 279 -8.69 34.99 2.51
N MET A 280 -8.73 33.96 3.34
CA MET A 280 -9.94 33.16 3.52
C MET A 280 -11.06 34.16 3.82
N HIS A 281 -12.00 34.29 2.90
CA HIS A 281 -13.22 35.01 3.17
C HIS A 281 -13.88 34.34 4.37
N THR A 282 -13.66 34.91 5.54
CA THR A 282 -14.48 34.62 6.70
C THR A 282 -15.93 35.01 6.37
N PRO A 283 -16.87 34.07 6.39
CA PRO A 283 -18.28 34.47 6.24
C PRO A 283 -18.64 35.45 7.35
N PRO A 284 -19.49 36.43 7.09
CA PRO A 284 -19.89 37.43 8.09
C PRO A 284 -20.49 36.69 9.32
N PRO A 285 -20.29 37.22 10.54
CA PRO A 285 -20.80 36.60 11.74
C PRO A 285 -22.32 36.48 11.67
N VAL A 286 -22.80 35.24 11.73
CA VAL A 286 -24.20 34.95 11.94
C VAL A 286 -24.55 35.47 13.33
N LYS A 287 -25.51 36.41 13.41
CA LYS A 287 -26.07 36.85 14.68
C LYS A 287 -26.83 35.68 15.29
N GLU A 288 -26.28 35.12 16.34
CA GLU A 288 -26.98 34.16 17.20
C GLU A 288 -28.04 34.95 17.98
N GLU A 289 -29.29 34.62 17.79
CA GLU A 289 -30.37 34.95 18.73
C GLU A 289 -30.21 34.01 19.96
N PRO A 290 -30.41 34.51 21.18
CA PRO A 290 -30.20 33.69 22.39
C PRO A 290 -31.34 32.68 22.49
N ALA A 291 -31.00 31.40 22.40
CA ALA A 291 -31.87 30.30 22.83
C ALA A 291 -31.94 30.23 24.34
N GLU A 292 -33.16 30.20 24.84
CA GLU A 292 -33.51 30.04 26.24
C GLU A 292 -32.92 28.75 26.83
N VAL A 293 -32.28 28.92 27.99
CA VAL A 293 -31.69 27.82 28.77
C VAL A 293 -32.78 27.26 29.66
N GLU A 294 -33.28 26.08 29.39
CA GLU A 294 -33.95 25.27 30.41
C GLU A 294 -32.88 24.50 31.21
N HIS A 295 -32.83 24.84 32.52
CA HIS A 295 -32.10 24.11 33.51
C HIS A 295 -32.84 22.81 33.83
N ASP A 296 -32.16 21.67 33.66
CA ASP A 296 -32.45 20.48 34.46
C ASP A 296 -31.15 19.89 34.97
N GLU A 297 -30.98 20.02 36.28
CA GLU A 297 -29.97 19.34 37.08
C GLU A 297 -30.35 17.86 37.15
N LEU A 298 -29.36 16.95 37.08
CA LEU A 298 -29.23 15.84 38.04
C LEU A 298 -28.02 14.91 37.71
N PHE A 299 -27.02 14.99 38.59
CA PHE A 299 -26.24 13.91 39.23
C PHE A 299 -25.52 12.80 38.41
N HIS A 300 -24.18 12.79 38.61
CA HIS A 300 -23.28 11.68 38.99
C HIS A 300 -23.46 10.31 38.27
N ASP A 301 -22.49 9.84 37.53
CA ASP A 301 -21.49 8.88 38.04
C ASP A 301 -20.52 8.45 36.90
N GLY A 302 -19.27 8.35 37.26
CA GLY A 302 -18.23 7.94 36.32
C GLY A 302 -18.26 6.46 36.06
N GLN A 303 -18.10 6.11 34.79
CA GLN A 303 -17.44 4.86 34.40
C GLN A 303 -16.98 4.88 32.94
N ARG A 304 -15.72 4.53 32.78
CA ARG A 304 -15.00 4.32 31.53
C ARG A 304 -15.76 3.36 30.62
N ARG A 305 -16.01 3.76 29.35
CA ARG A 305 -16.35 2.83 28.28
C ARG A 305 -15.44 3.06 27.10
N THR A 306 -14.38 2.26 27.03
CA THR A 306 -13.56 2.02 25.85
C THR A 306 -14.26 1.00 24.94
N GLY A 307 -14.32 1.31 23.65
CA GLY A 307 -14.16 0.30 22.62
C GLY A 307 -15.33 -0.61 22.28
N LYS A 308 -16.42 -0.08 21.70
CA LYS A 308 -17.42 -0.95 21.05
C LYS A 308 -18.06 -0.39 19.78
N PHE A 309 -17.59 0.74 19.26
CA PHE A 309 -18.31 1.45 18.18
C PHE A 309 -17.84 1.14 16.75
N LEU A 310 -16.70 0.46 16.57
CA LEU A 310 -16.21 0.12 15.22
C LEU A 310 -16.63 -1.29 14.74
N GLY A 311 -16.78 -2.23 15.68
CA GLY A 311 -17.13 -3.62 15.34
C GLY A 311 -18.58 -3.80 14.84
N ASP A 312 -19.51 -3.01 15.36
CA ASP A 312 -20.92 -3.14 15.02
C ASP A 312 -21.30 -2.50 13.67
N ARG A 313 -20.54 -1.52 13.22
CA ARG A 313 -20.75 -0.91 11.88
C ARG A 313 -20.24 -1.80 10.74
N LEU A 314 -19.15 -2.52 10.97
CA LEU A 314 -18.60 -3.45 9.99
C LEU A 314 -19.44 -4.73 9.89
N ARG A 315 -19.96 -5.26 11.01
CA ARG A 315 -20.90 -6.38 10.98
C ARG A 315 -22.18 -6.08 10.19
N GLY A 316 -22.76 -4.90 10.38
CA GLY A 316 -23.98 -4.50 9.63
C GLY A 316 -23.74 -4.28 8.13
N LEU A 317 -22.49 -4.08 7.67
CA LEU A 317 -22.17 -4.04 6.26
C LEU A 317 -22.03 -5.45 5.66
N TRP A 318 -21.44 -6.37 6.42
CA TRP A 318 -21.30 -7.78 6.02
C TRP A 318 -22.64 -8.50 5.94
N ASP A 319 -23.54 -8.26 6.89
CA ASP A 319 -24.89 -8.85 6.88
C ASP A 319 -25.69 -8.39 5.65
N LYS A 320 -25.56 -7.12 5.22
CA LYS A 320 -26.20 -6.63 3.99
C LYS A 320 -25.62 -7.21 2.69
N ILE A 321 -24.34 -7.57 2.70
CA ILE A 321 -23.69 -8.20 1.54
C ILE A 321 -24.12 -9.67 1.42
N ILE A 322 -24.29 -10.35 2.55
CA ILE A 322 -24.76 -11.76 2.56
C ILE A 322 -26.22 -11.83 2.14
N GLU A 323 -27.10 -10.95 2.64
CA GLU A 323 -28.51 -10.91 2.21
C GLU A 323 -28.66 -10.62 0.70
N ALA A 324 -27.82 -9.76 0.13
CA ALA A 324 -27.86 -9.44 -1.31
C ALA A 324 -27.33 -10.57 -2.21
N THR A 325 -26.60 -11.55 -1.65
CA THR A 325 -26.12 -12.74 -2.37
C THR A 325 -27.11 -13.90 -2.30
N ASP A 326 -27.87 -14.04 -1.22
CA ASP A 326 -28.90 -15.08 -1.09
C ASP A 326 -30.15 -14.81 -1.96
N GLU A 327 -30.53 -13.54 -2.16
CA GLU A 327 -31.66 -13.19 -3.06
C GLU A 327 -31.39 -13.48 -4.56
N LYS A 328 -30.14 -13.70 -4.96
CA LYS A 328 -29.77 -14.02 -6.36
C LYS A 328 -29.69 -15.52 -6.65
N LEU A 329 -29.82 -16.39 -5.65
CA LEU A 329 -29.71 -17.84 -5.81
C LEU A 329 -31.08 -18.56 -5.95
N ASP A 330 -32.19 -17.87 -5.70
CA ASP A 330 -33.55 -18.48 -5.75
C ASP A 330 -34.30 -18.32 -7.08
N ASP A 331 -33.71 -17.64 -8.09
CA ASP A 331 -34.34 -17.45 -9.41
C ASP A 331 -33.69 -18.29 -10.52
N THR A 332 -33.65 -19.63 -10.38
CA THR A 332 -33.47 -20.53 -11.53
C THR A 332 -34.69 -21.38 -11.71
N PRO A 333 -35.47 -21.21 -12.79
CA PRO A 333 -36.58 -22.10 -13.10
C PRO A 333 -36.05 -23.41 -13.65
N THR A 334 -36.41 -24.47 -12.95
CA THR A 334 -36.36 -25.85 -13.44
C THR A 334 -37.18 -26.01 -14.75
N LYS A 335 -36.46 -26.33 -15.82
CA LYS A 335 -36.95 -27.17 -16.92
C LYS A 335 -35.78 -27.88 -17.57
#